data_8b6f4cc685a1114859203fd5487c1e6f
#
_entry.id   8b6f4cc685a1114859203fd5487c1e6f
#
_cell.length_a   1.000
_cell.length_b   1.000
_cell.length_c   1.000
_cell.angle_alpha   90.00
_cell.angle_beta   90.00
_cell.angle_gamma   90.00
#
_symmetry.space_group_name_H-M   'P 1'
#
loop_
_entity.id
_entity.type
_entity.pdbx_description
1 polymer ?
#
loop_
_entity_poly.entity_id
_entity_poly.type
_entity_poly.pdbx_seq_one_letter_code
_entity_poly.pdbx_strand_id
1 'polypeptide(L)'
;RLPDKLAEIQTNLFVPQVTTPWCTNGHHPRRAAVSSYGLSGTNVHAVLEQAPTPEPAAADSAPLASPAPMLFPLSSTSADELRHTAGRLADWIQAHEDVVLPDLSYTLARRRVHRPVRTAVSADTRPDLIAALREIADGDTP
;
A
#
# COMPACT_ATOMS: atom_id res chain seq x y z
N ARG A 1 -23.85 -7.57 14.83
CA ARG A 1 -24.75 -7.34 15.96
C ARG A 1 -23.90 -7.20 17.22
N LEU A 2 -24.14 -6.17 18.02
CA LEU A 2 -23.51 -6.00 19.33
C LEU A 2 -23.94 -7.10 20.29
N PRO A 3 -23.04 -7.64 21.12
CA PRO A 3 -23.40 -8.50 22.22
C PRO A 3 -24.41 -7.79 23.15
N ASP A 4 -25.41 -8.52 23.65
CA ASP A 4 -26.51 -7.95 24.43
C ASP A 4 -26.00 -7.19 25.67
N LYS A 5 -24.94 -7.70 26.32
CA LYS A 5 -24.27 -7.01 27.45
C LYS A 5 -23.70 -5.63 27.12
N LEU A 6 -23.30 -5.39 25.89
CA LEU A 6 -22.80 -4.07 25.45
C LEU A 6 -23.96 -3.13 25.06
N ALA A 7 -25.07 -3.69 24.61
CA ALA A 7 -26.25 -2.91 24.27
C ALA A 7 -26.97 -2.29 25.50
N GLU A 8 -26.77 -2.88 26.68
CA GLU A 8 -27.38 -2.44 27.94
C GLU A 8 -26.58 -1.34 28.67
N ILE A 9 -25.33 -1.10 28.25
CA ILE A 9 -24.47 -0.11 28.91
C ILE A 9 -24.90 1.30 28.52
N GLN A 10 -25.39 2.07 29.47
CA GLN A 10 -25.66 3.50 29.29
C GLN A 10 -24.34 4.28 29.27
N THR A 11 -23.90 4.70 28.07
CA THR A 11 -22.65 5.42 27.86
C THR A 11 -22.80 6.35 26.65
N ASN A 12 -21.98 7.38 26.59
CA ASN A 12 -21.85 8.23 25.40
C ASN A 12 -20.96 7.60 24.31
N LEU A 13 -20.47 6.38 24.55
CA LEU A 13 -19.70 5.62 23.56
C LEU A 13 -20.66 4.91 22.60
N PHE A 14 -20.24 4.79 21.36
CA PHE A 14 -20.92 4.00 20.36
C PHE A 14 -19.94 3.06 19.66
N VAL A 15 -20.43 1.92 19.24
CA VAL A 15 -19.64 0.96 18.44
C VAL A 15 -20.15 1.05 17.00
N PRO A 16 -19.34 1.51 16.05
CA PRO A 16 -19.75 1.56 14.64
C PRO A 16 -19.92 0.13 14.11
N GLN A 17 -21.11 -0.16 13.55
CA GLN A 17 -21.45 -1.46 12.95
C GLN A 17 -21.37 -1.43 11.42
N VAL A 18 -21.22 -0.27 10.86
CA VAL A 18 -21.05 -0.01 9.42
C VAL A 18 -19.91 0.99 9.24
N THR A 19 -19.34 1.04 8.05
CA THR A 19 -18.34 2.06 7.70
C THR A 19 -18.98 3.44 7.84
N THR A 20 -18.43 4.24 8.74
CA THR A 20 -18.95 5.58 9.05
C THR A 20 -17.88 6.62 8.73
N PRO A 21 -18.23 7.74 8.06
CA PRO A 21 -17.29 8.81 7.84
C PRO A 21 -16.74 9.37 9.16
N TRP A 22 -15.42 9.47 9.24
CA TRP A 22 -14.79 10.14 10.36
C TRP A 22 -14.68 11.64 10.09
N CYS A 23 -15.75 12.36 10.39
CA CYS A 23 -15.82 13.80 10.18
C CYS A 23 -14.87 14.53 11.14
N THR A 24 -14.17 15.53 10.63
CA THR A 24 -13.41 16.49 11.43
C THR A 24 -13.96 17.89 11.20
N ASN A 25 -13.81 18.76 12.18
CA ASN A 25 -14.14 20.17 12.04
C ASN A 25 -13.05 20.99 11.31
N GLY A 26 -12.03 20.32 10.76
CA GLY A 26 -10.89 20.95 10.08
C GLY A 26 -9.81 21.55 10.98
N HIS A 27 -10.08 21.70 12.28
CA HIS A 27 -9.13 22.32 13.23
C HIS A 27 -8.22 21.32 13.93
N HIS A 28 -8.59 20.04 13.96
CA HIS A 28 -7.83 19.02 14.63
C HIS A 28 -7.64 17.80 13.74
N PRO A 29 -6.44 17.17 13.75
CA PRO A 29 -6.22 15.91 13.06
C PRO A 29 -7.08 14.80 13.68
N ARG A 30 -7.41 13.78 12.87
CA ARG A 30 -8.05 12.57 13.39
C ARG A 30 -7.07 11.84 14.30
N ARG A 31 -7.56 11.41 15.46
CA ARG A 31 -6.78 10.63 16.44
C ARG A 31 -7.52 9.39 16.84
N ALA A 32 -6.78 8.31 17.01
CA ALA A 32 -7.29 7.05 17.51
C ALA A 32 -6.34 6.49 18.57
N ALA A 33 -6.88 5.67 19.45
CA ALA A 33 -6.10 4.88 20.38
C ALA A 33 -6.48 3.41 20.25
N VAL A 34 -5.48 2.55 20.30
CA VAL A 34 -5.66 1.09 20.28
C VAL A 34 -4.96 0.50 21.50
N SER A 35 -5.72 -0.27 22.26
CA SER A 35 -5.20 -1.02 23.41
C SER A 35 -5.32 -2.53 23.14
N SER A 36 -4.25 -3.25 23.41
CA SER A 36 -4.24 -4.71 23.39
C SER A 36 -3.78 -5.21 24.75
N TYR A 37 -4.55 -6.14 25.33
CA TYR A 37 -4.28 -6.74 26.62
C TYR A 37 -4.00 -8.23 26.44
N GLY A 38 -2.73 -8.63 26.59
CA GLY A 38 -2.32 -10.03 26.46
C GLY A 38 -2.66 -10.86 27.70
N LEU A 39 -3.11 -12.08 27.49
CA LEU A 39 -3.31 -13.04 28.58
C LEU A 39 -2.02 -13.34 29.37
N SER A 40 -0.86 -13.16 28.73
CA SER A 40 0.46 -13.30 29.36
C SER A 40 0.89 -12.07 30.18
N GLY A 41 0.05 -11.04 30.27
CA GLY A 41 0.36 -9.79 30.99
C GLY A 41 1.07 -8.73 30.14
N THR A 42 1.39 -9.00 28.88
CA THR A 42 1.93 -8.00 27.98
C THR A 42 0.81 -7.11 27.45
N ASN A 43 0.87 -5.83 27.78
CA ASN A 43 -0.12 -4.85 27.35
C ASN A 43 0.54 -3.81 26.43
N VAL A 44 -0.17 -3.40 25.39
CA VAL A 44 0.26 -2.36 24.45
C VAL A 44 -0.85 -1.31 24.33
N HIS A 45 -0.45 -0.05 24.34
CA HIS A 45 -1.33 1.07 24.02
C HIS A 45 -0.65 1.93 22.97
N ALA A 46 -1.31 2.13 21.82
CA ALA A 46 -0.84 2.95 20.73
C ALA A 46 -1.80 4.11 20.47
N VAL A 47 -1.23 5.29 20.30
CA VAL A 47 -1.98 6.48 19.85
C VAL A 47 -1.58 6.77 18.41
N LEU A 48 -2.56 6.95 17.58
CA LEU A 48 -2.42 7.23 16.15
C LEU A 48 -2.97 8.63 15.87
N GLU A 49 -2.28 9.37 15.02
CA GLU A 49 -2.72 10.67 14.55
C GLU A 49 -2.68 10.71 13.03
N GLN A 50 -3.63 11.41 12.43
CA GLN A 50 -3.64 11.65 10.99
C GLN A 50 -2.34 12.37 10.59
N ALA A 51 -1.65 11.84 9.59
CA ALA A 51 -0.49 12.52 9.02
C ALA A 51 -0.86 13.92 8.52
N PRO A 52 0.05 14.88 8.61
CA PRO A 52 -0.14 16.18 7.95
C PRO A 52 -0.48 15.97 6.46
N THR A 53 -1.40 16.78 5.96
CA THR A 53 -1.64 16.79 4.51
C THR A 53 -0.32 17.19 3.83
N PRO A 54 0.24 16.36 2.94
CA PRO A 54 1.43 16.77 2.21
C PRO A 54 1.13 18.09 1.50
N GLU A 55 2.00 19.08 1.68
CA GLU A 55 1.95 20.22 0.77
C GLU A 55 2.15 19.68 -0.65
N PRO A 56 1.37 20.16 -1.64
CA PRO A 56 1.63 19.81 -3.02
C PRO A 56 3.11 20.02 -3.26
N ALA A 57 3.85 18.97 -3.61
CA ALA A 57 5.24 19.12 -3.98
C ALA A 57 5.26 20.25 -5.01
N ALA A 58 6.01 21.32 -4.70
CA ALA A 58 6.14 22.43 -5.63
C ALA A 58 6.45 21.82 -7.00
N ALA A 59 5.77 22.27 -8.03
CA ALA A 59 5.80 21.73 -9.39
C ALA A 59 7.19 21.83 -10.07
N ASP A 60 8.24 22.05 -9.28
CA ASP A 60 9.65 22.05 -9.68
C ASP A 60 10.24 20.66 -9.89
N SER A 61 9.48 19.59 -9.67
CA SER A 61 9.80 18.32 -10.31
C SER A 61 9.44 18.47 -11.78
N ALA A 62 10.33 19.12 -12.53
CA ALA A 62 10.27 19.04 -13.99
C ALA A 62 10.03 17.57 -14.35
N PRO A 63 9.03 17.23 -15.18
CA PRO A 63 8.90 15.88 -15.67
C PRO A 63 10.29 15.49 -16.15
N LEU A 64 10.81 14.37 -15.69
CA LEU A 64 12.02 13.79 -16.27
C LEU A 64 11.71 13.64 -17.76
N ALA A 65 12.08 14.69 -18.51
CA ALA A 65 11.79 14.86 -19.93
C ALA A 65 12.79 14.02 -20.75
N SER A 66 12.89 12.76 -20.42
CA SER A 66 13.54 11.78 -21.28
C SER A 66 12.80 10.47 -21.15
N PRO A 67 12.42 9.83 -22.25
CA PRO A 67 11.89 8.46 -22.22
C PRO A 67 13.07 7.51 -21.95
N ALA A 68 13.56 7.54 -20.71
CA ALA A 68 14.51 6.54 -20.26
C ALA A 68 13.70 5.40 -19.64
N PRO A 69 14.03 4.15 -19.97
CA PRO A 69 13.35 3.00 -19.39
C PRO A 69 13.45 3.05 -17.86
N MET A 70 12.30 2.88 -17.21
CA MET A 70 12.20 2.83 -15.74
C MET A 70 12.43 1.42 -15.26
N LEU A 71 13.10 1.29 -14.12
CA LEU A 71 13.35 0.00 -13.49
C LEU A 71 12.29 -0.30 -12.42
N PHE A 72 11.70 -1.49 -12.49
CA PHE A 72 10.69 -1.99 -11.56
C PHE A 72 11.23 -3.22 -10.84
N PRO A 73 11.88 -3.06 -9.69
CA PRO A 73 12.42 -4.21 -8.94
C PRO A 73 11.32 -4.98 -8.24
N LEU A 74 11.39 -6.31 -8.31
CA LEU A 74 10.56 -7.24 -7.56
C LEU A 74 11.42 -8.12 -6.67
N SER A 75 10.88 -8.54 -5.53
CA SER A 75 11.57 -9.49 -4.67
C SER A 75 10.60 -10.30 -3.84
N SER A 76 10.96 -11.54 -3.56
CA SER A 76 10.19 -12.44 -2.72
C SER A 76 11.07 -13.42 -1.94
N THR A 77 10.45 -14.31 -1.18
CA THR A 77 11.16 -15.35 -0.40
C THR A 77 11.49 -16.59 -1.21
N SER A 78 10.74 -16.85 -2.29
CA SER A 78 10.95 -17.96 -3.22
C SER A 78 10.67 -17.54 -4.66
N ALA A 79 11.13 -18.36 -5.61
CA ALA A 79 10.85 -18.13 -7.03
C ALA A 79 9.36 -18.22 -7.36
N ASP A 80 8.65 -19.18 -6.77
CA ASP A 80 7.21 -19.35 -7.00
C ASP A 80 6.41 -18.14 -6.46
N GLU A 81 6.77 -17.66 -5.28
CA GLU A 81 6.13 -16.47 -4.72
C GLU A 81 6.48 -15.20 -5.52
N LEU A 82 7.67 -15.15 -6.12
CA LEU A 82 8.06 -14.05 -7.01
C LEU A 82 7.18 -14.01 -8.27
N ARG A 83 6.96 -15.18 -8.92
CA ARG A 83 6.04 -15.31 -10.06
C ARG A 83 4.63 -14.87 -9.70
N HIS A 84 4.13 -15.36 -8.57
CA HIS A 84 2.80 -14.97 -8.07
C HIS A 84 2.71 -13.46 -7.80
N THR A 85 3.74 -12.87 -7.23
CA THR A 85 3.82 -11.42 -6.98
C THR A 85 3.82 -10.63 -8.29
N ALA A 86 4.54 -11.09 -9.30
CA ALA A 86 4.56 -10.46 -10.62
C ALA A 86 3.18 -10.50 -11.29
N GLY A 87 2.49 -11.64 -11.27
CA GLY A 87 1.15 -11.80 -11.81
C GLY A 87 0.15 -10.87 -11.11
N ARG A 88 0.15 -10.84 -9.78
CA ARG A 88 -0.72 -9.94 -9.00
C ARG A 88 -0.44 -8.45 -9.29
N LEU A 89 0.82 -8.08 -9.47
CA LEU A 89 1.17 -6.70 -9.81
C LEU A 89 0.69 -6.34 -11.21
N ALA A 90 0.81 -7.25 -12.19
CA ALA A 90 0.28 -7.05 -13.53
C ALA A 90 -1.24 -6.85 -13.52
N ASP A 91 -1.99 -7.69 -12.78
CA ASP A 91 -3.44 -7.56 -12.62
C ASP A 91 -3.81 -6.22 -11.98
N TRP A 92 -3.07 -5.84 -10.94
CA TRP A 92 -3.33 -4.59 -10.24
C TRP A 92 -3.08 -3.36 -11.13
N ILE A 93 -1.98 -3.33 -11.89
CA ILE A 93 -1.69 -2.25 -12.84
C ILE A 93 -2.77 -2.18 -13.93
N GLN A 94 -3.24 -3.32 -14.39
CA GLN A 94 -4.29 -3.40 -15.42
C GLN A 94 -5.62 -2.84 -14.91
N ALA A 95 -5.94 -3.06 -13.64
CA ALA A 95 -7.17 -2.58 -13.01
C ALA A 95 -7.15 -1.10 -12.58
N HIS A 96 -5.96 -0.46 -12.53
CA HIS A 96 -5.79 0.91 -12.05
C HIS A 96 -5.12 1.77 -13.12
N GLU A 97 -5.94 2.40 -13.98
CA GLU A 97 -5.45 3.20 -15.10
C GLU A 97 -4.76 4.52 -14.67
N ASP A 98 -5.05 4.99 -13.47
CA ASP A 98 -4.50 6.22 -12.87
C ASP A 98 -3.09 6.07 -12.31
N VAL A 99 -2.54 4.87 -12.30
CA VAL A 99 -1.18 4.62 -11.77
C VAL A 99 -0.12 5.30 -12.63
N VAL A 100 0.67 6.15 -11.99
CA VAL A 100 1.82 6.84 -12.58
C VAL A 100 3.07 5.95 -12.48
N LEU A 101 3.65 5.56 -13.60
CA LEU A 101 4.79 4.62 -13.63
C LEU A 101 6.03 5.07 -12.83
N PRO A 102 6.47 6.33 -12.88
CA PRO A 102 7.55 6.84 -12.04
C PRO A 102 7.30 6.62 -10.54
N ASP A 103 6.07 6.84 -10.07
CA ASP A 103 5.70 6.67 -8.67
C ASP A 103 5.70 5.19 -8.27
N LEU A 104 5.25 4.32 -9.18
CA LEU A 104 5.31 2.87 -8.99
C LEU A 104 6.76 2.39 -8.91
N SER A 105 7.62 2.81 -9.85
CA SER A 105 9.05 2.50 -9.86
C SER A 105 9.72 2.94 -8.55
N TYR A 106 9.51 4.19 -8.14
CA TYR A 106 10.01 4.70 -6.87
C TYR A 106 9.50 3.88 -5.67
N THR A 107 8.21 3.54 -5.66
CA THR A 107 7.61 2.77 -4.56
C THR A 107 8.23 1.39 -4.46
N LEU A 108 8.40 0.68 -5.57
CA LEU A 108 9.02 -0.65 -5.59
C LEU A 108 10.49 -0.59 -5.17
N ALA A 109 11.22 0.43 -5.62
CA ALA A 109 12.64 0.59 -5.34
C ALA A 109 12.95 1.07 -3.91
N ARG A 110 12.12 1.94 -3.34
CA ARG A 110 12.45 2.69 -2.12
C ARG A 110 11.52 2.43 -0.95
N ARG A 111 10.29 1.97 -1.20
CA ARG A 111 9.26 1.79 -0.17
C ARG A 111 8.93 0.33 0.12
N ARG A 112 9.57 -0.60 -0.58
CA ARG A 112 9.39 -2.05 -0.38
C ARG A 112 10.67 -2.67 0.16
N VAL A 113 10.51 -3.67 1.01
CA VAL A 113 11.64 -4.47 1.51
C VAL A 113 12.14 -5.37 0.38
N HIS A 114 13.45 -5.38 0.16
CA HIS A 114 14.08 -6.26 -0.81
C HIS A 114 14.38 -7.62 -0.17
N ARG A 115 13.73 -8.65 -0.69
CA ARG A 115 13.87 -10.05 -0.26
C ARG A 115 15.03 -10.75 -1.00
N PRO A 116 15.44 -11.98 -0.56
CA PRO A 116 16.60 -12.68 -1.17
C PRO A 116 16.43 -12.99 -2.67
N VAL A 117 15.26 -13.49 -3.08
CA VAL A 117 14.97 -13.76 -4.50
C VAL A 117 14.51 -12.48 -5.16
N ARG A 118 15.25 -12.05 -6.20
CA ARG A 118 15.05 -10.74 -6.81
C ARG A 118 15.07 -10.84 -8.32
N THR A 119 14.29 -9.99 -8.95
CA THR A 119 14.35 -9.66 -10.38
C THR A 119 14.02 -8.20 -10.59
N ALA A 120 14.16 -7.72 -11.79
CA ALA A 120 13.75 -6.38 -12.17
C ALA A 120 13.26 -6.37 -13.62
N VAL A 121 12.23 -5.57 -13.87
CA VAL A 121 11.72 -5.28 -15.20
C VAL A 121 12.13 -3.87 -15.59
N SER A 122 12.56 -3.68 -16.84
CA SER A 122 12.75 -2.38 -17.44
C SER A 122 11.64 -2.13 -18.45
N ALA A 123 10.90 -1.02 -18.27
CA ALA A 123 9.80 -0.68 -19.18
C ALA A 123 9.64 0.85 -19.30
N ASP A 124 9.19 1.27 -20.48
CA ASP A 124 8.89 2.67 -20.77
C ASP A 124 7.39 2.96 -20.71
N THR A 125 6.60 1.95 -21.02
CA THR A 125 5.15 2.07 -21.10
C THR A 125 4.44 1.07 -20.19
N ARG A 126 3.19 1.38 -19.88
CA ARG A 126 2.33 0.49 -19.09
C ARG A 126 2.12 -0.89 -19.77
N PRO A 127 1.81 -0.98 -21.08
CA PRO A 127 1.68 -2.28 -21.75
C PRO A 127 2.96 -3.12 -21.66
N ASP A 128 4.12 -2.52 -21.87
CA ASP A 128 5.40 -3.23 -21.80
C ASP A 128 5.67 -3.76 -20.39
N LEU A 129 5.37 -2.95 -19.35
CA LEU A 129 5.50 -3.39 -17.97
C LEU A 129 4.58 -4.57 -17.66
N ILE A 130 3.32 -4.52 -18.09
CA ILE A 130 2.37 -5.61 -17.87
C ILE A 130 2.84 -6.87 -18.59
N ALA A 131 3.29 -6.77 -19.85
CA ALA A 131 3.79 -7.90 -20.63
C ALA A 131 4.98 -8.58 -19.92
N ALA A 132 6.00 -7.81 -19.54
CA ALA A 132 7.17 -8.33 -18.87
C ALA A 132 6.86 -8.94 -17.47
N LEU A 133 5.91 -8.38 -16.74
CA LEU A 133 5.44 -8.98 -15.50
C LEU A 133 4.70 -10.31 -15.72
N ARG A 134 3.96 -10.45 -16.81
CA ARG A 134 3.32 -11.72 -17.20
C ARG A 134 4.34 -12.78 -17.57
N GLU A 135 5.38 -12.44 -18.33
CA GLU A 135 6.49 -13.35 -18.65
C GLU A 135 7.12 -13.92 -17.37
N ILE A 136 7.40 -13.06 -16.37
CA ILE A 136 7.91 -13.53 -15.09
C ILE A 136 6.90 -14.44 -14.38
N ALA A 137 5.61 -14.12 -14.41
CA ALA A 137 4.56 -14.91 -13.78
C ALA A 137 4.44 -16.31 -14.41
N ASP A 138 4.60 -16.41 -15.72
CA ASP A 138 4.55 -17.66 -16.50
C ASP A 138 5.84 -18.50 -16.34
N GLY A 139 6.87 -17.93 -15.74
CA GLY A 139 8.13 -18.62 -15.46
C GLY A 139 9.19 -18.43 -16.53
N ASP A 140 8.92 -17.58 -17.50
CA ASP A 140 9.93 -17.15 -18.46
C ASP A 140 10.86 -16.16 -17.76
N THR A 141 12.15 -16.50 -17.74
CA THR A 141 13.16 -15.59 -17.22
C THR A 141 13.51 -14.62 -18.33
N PRO A 142 13.38 -13.28 -18.09
CA PRO A 142 13.88 -12.33 -19.08
C PRO A 142 15.40 -12.37 -19.17
#